data_a04fb103c505a548d0c8aae9df4deb00
#
_entry.id   a04fb103c505a548d0c8aae9df4deb00
#
_cell.length_a   1.000
_cell.length_b   1.000
_cell.length_c   1.000
_cell.angle_alpha   90.00
_cell.angle_beta   90.00
_cell.angle_gamma   90.00
#
_symmetry.space_group_name_H-M   'P 1'
#
loop_
_entity.id
_entity.type
_entity.pdbx_description
1 polymer ?
#
loop_
_entity_poly.entity_id
_entity_poly.type
_entity_poly.pdbx_seq_one_letter_code
_entity_poly.pdbx_strand_id
1 'polypeptide(L)'
;MGLNSTAELIEDIRQGKMVILMDDEDRENEGDLVIAAEKVRPEDINFMATHARGLICLTLTREHCKKLKLPLMVQDNGAQYATNFTVSIEAATGVTTGISAADRAHTVRTAVDPQVKPEHIVQPGHIFPLMAQPGGVLSRAGHTEAGCDLGRLAGCMPAAAIVEIMNDDGSMARRPDLEKFAEKHQLKIGTIADLI
;
A
#
# COMPACT_ATOMS: atom_id res chain seq x y z
N MET A 1 -20.16 -13.80 2.98
CA MET A 1 -19.37 -13.33 4.15
C MET A 1 -19.67 -11.84 4.36
N GLY A 2 -19.88 -11.40 5.61
CA GLY A 2 -20.07 -9.97 5.88
C GLY A 2 -18.74 -9.22 5.88
N LEU A 3 -18.80 -7.89 5.72
CA LEU A 3 -17.64 -7.04 5.86
C LEU A 3 -17.17 -7.01 7.33
N ASN A 4 -15.86 -6.92 7.53
CA ASN A 4 -15.28 -6.72 8.84
C ASN A 4 -15.33 -5.24 9.23
N SER A 5 -15.40 -4.97 10.51
CA SER A 5 -15.36 -3.60 11.04
C SER A 5 -13.97 -2.99 10.87
N THR A 6 -13.91 -1.67 10.82
CA THR A 6 -12.64 -0.92 10.81
C THR A 6 -11.74 -1.30 11.99
N ALA A 7 -12.33 -1.50 13.19
CA ALA A 7 -11.57 -1.92 14.38
C ALA A 7 -10.88 -3.28 14.18
N GLU A 8 -11.54 -4.24 13.54
CA GLU A 8 -10.95 -5.54 13.21
C GLU A 8 -9.81 -5.41 12.20
N LEU A 9 -9.97 -4.55 11.19
CA LEU A 9 -8.89 -4.29 10.22
C LEU A 9 -7.67 -3.65 10.88
N ILE A 10 -7.88 -2.64 11.73
CA ILE A 10 -6.81 -1.97 12.47
C ILE A 10 -6.05 -2.97 13.34
N GLU A 11 -6.74 -3.90 14.01
CA GLU A 11 -6.09 -4.91 14.84
C GLU A 11 -5.22 -5.86 14.01
N ASP A 12 -5.69 -6.30 12.85
CA ASP A 12 -4.88 -7.15 11.96
C ASP A 12 -3.66 -6.38 11.41
N ILE A 13 -3.81 -5.12 11.03
CA ILE A 13 -2.68 -4.26 10.62
C ILE A 13 -1.66 -4.13 11.76
N ARG A 14 -2.13 -3.92 13.00
CA ARG A 14 -1.25 -3.84 14.19
C ARG A 14 -0.44 -5.12 14.39
N GLN A 15 -1.06 -6.27 14.11
CA GLN A 15 -0.40 -7.58 14.20
C GLN A 15 0.51 -7.91 13.01
N GLY A 16 0.62 -7.04 12.02
CA GLY A 16 1.40 -7.28 10.81
C GLY A 16 0.73 -8.21 9.81
N LYS A 17 -0.59 -8.34 9.86
CA LYS A 17 -1.37 -9.11 8.90
C LYS A 17 -1.87 -8.20 7.78
N MET A 18 -2.06 -8.79 6.59
CA MET A 18 -2.73 -8.11 5.48
C MET A 18 -4.23 -8.09 5.69
N VAL A 19 -4.86 -7.02 5.19
CA VAL A 19 -6.30 -6.91 5.04
C VAL A 19 -6.63 -6.54 3.60
N ILE A 20 -7.90 -6.75 3.19
CA ILE A 20 -8.42 -6.25 1.92
C ILE A 20 -9.22 -4.99 2.21
N LEU A 21 -8.94 -3.94 1.48
CA LEU A 21 -9.66 -2.68 1.56
C LEU A 21 -10.24 -2.33 0.19
N MET A 22 -11.56 -2.08 0.15
CA MET A 22 -12.27 -1.68 -1.06
C MET A 22 -12.56 -0.19 -1.02
N ASP A 23 -12.42 0.47 -2.17
CA ASP A 23 -12.93 1.81 -2.38
C ASP A 23 -14.39 1.78 -2.90
N ASP A 24 -14.95 2.97 -3.16
CA ASP A 24 -16.31 3.12 -3.65
C ASP A 24 -16.46 2.56 -5.07
N GLU A 25 -17.61 1.95 -5.36
CA GLU A 25 -17.92 1.41 -6.69
C GLU A 25 -18.01 2.50 -7.77
N ASP A 26 -18.32 3.75 -7.39
CA ASP A 26 -18.34 4.91 -8.28
C ASP A 26 -16.95 5.56 -8.45
N ARG A 27 -15.92 5.06 -7.74
CA ARG A 27 -14.53 5.51 -7.87
C ARG A 27 -13.74 4.52 -8.74
N GLU A 28 -12.76 3.81 -8.21
CA GLU A 28 -12.01 2.78 -8.93
C GLU A 28 -12.75 1.44 -8.94
N ASN A 29 -13.57 1.21 -7.92
CA ASN A 29 -14.25 -0.06 -7.68
C ASN A 29 -13.26 -1.22 -7.63
N GLU A 30 -12.19 -1.04 -6.86
CA GLU A 30 -11.09 -2.00 -6.72
C GLU A 30 -10.89 -2.38 -5.26
N GLY A 31 -10.21 -3.49 -5.05
CA GLY A 31 -9.76 -3.93 -3.74
C GLY A 31 -8.25 -4.10 -3.73
N ASP A 32 -7.62 -3.56 -2.69
CA ASP A 32 -6.19 -3.69 -2.47
C ASP A 32 -5.91 -4.59 -1.26
N LEU A 33 -4.83 -5.37 -1.33
CA LEU A 33 -4.17 -5.86 -0.14
C LEU A 33 -3.41 -4.71 0.52
N VAL A 34 -3.54 -4.60 1.84
CA VAL A 34 -2.91 -3.54 2.65
C VAL A 34 -2.20 -4.17 3.84
N ILE A 35 -0.94 -3.80 4.07
CA ILE A 35 -0.15 -4.22 5.24
C ILE A 35 0.68 -3.05 5.73
N ALA A 36 0.86 -2.91 7.07
CA ALA A 36 1.74 -1.89 7.63
C ALA A 36 3.16 -2.03 7.06
N ALA A 37 3.69 -0.94 6.50
CA ALA A 37 4.98 -0.97 5.78
C ALA A 37 6.14 -1.43 6.68
N GLU A 38 6.18 -1.00 7.95
CA GLU A 38 7.24 -1.39 8.88
C GLU A 38 7.23 -2.89 9.24
N LYS A 39 6.14 -3.58 8.98
CA LYS A 39 5.96 -5.01 9.30
C LYS A 39 6.07 -5.93 8.08
N VAL A 40 6.32 -5.37 6.90
CA VAL A 40 6.43 -6.13 5.65
C VAL A 40 7.61 -7.10 5.71
N ARG A 41 7.35 -8.36 5.35
CA ARG A 41 8.33 -9.43 5.24
C ARG A 41 8.43 -9.90 3.79
N PRO A 42 9.50 -10.61 3.41
CA PRO A 42 9.61 -11.22 2.07
C PRO A 42 8.39 -12.07 1.69
N GLU A 43 7.84 -12.85 2.63
CA GLU A 43 6.64 -13.68 2.40
C GLU A 43 5.43 -12.84 2.00
N ASP A 44 5.29 -11.64 2.57
CA ASP A 44 4.17 -10.74 2.31
C ASP A 44 4.27 -10.18 0.88
N ILE A 45 5.45 -9.75 0.46
CA ILE A 45 5.69 -9.30 -0.92
C ILE A 45 5.44 -10.45 -1.90
N ASN A 46 5.93 -11.64 -1.59
CA ASN A 46 5.71 -12.81 -2.43
C ASN A 46 4.22 -13.15 -2.56
N PHE A 47 3.47 -13.05 -1.46
CA PHE A 47 2.02 -13.22 -1.48
C PHE A 47 1.32 -12.19 -2.38
N MET A 48 1.71 -10.91 -2.23
CA MET A 48 1.17 -9.81 -3.05
C MET A 48 1.43 -10.05 -4.55
N ALA A 49 2.66 -10.37 -4.91
CA ALA A 49 3.04 -10.61 -6.30
C ALA A 49 2.35 -11.85 -6.90
N THR A 50 2.23 -12.91 -6.11
CA THR A 50 1.67 -14.19 -6.57
C THR A 50 0.15 -14.15 -6.70
N HIS A 51 -0.54 -13.62 -5.69
CA HIS A 51 -1.99 -13.74 -5.56
C HIS A 51 -2.75 -12.47 -5.94
N ALA A 52 -2.23 -11.29 -5.63
CA ALA A 52 -2.87 -10.03 -6.01
C ALA A 52 -2.51 -9.59 -7.43
N ARG A 53 -1.25 -9.68 -7.82
CA ARG A 53 -0.73 -9.44 -9.18
C ARG A 53 -0.67 -7.98 -9.62
N GLY A 54 -1.17 -7.04 -8.83
CA GLY A 54 -1.14 -5.61 -9.12
C GLY A 54 0.24 -4.98 -8.96
N LEU A 55 0.30 -3.67 -9.00
CA LEU A 55 1.54 -2.91 -8.78
C LEU A 55 1.79 -2.72 -7.28
N ILE A 56 2.88 -3.27 -6.77
CA ILE A 56 3.23 -3.10 -5.35
C ILE A 56 3.71 -1.67 -5.13
N CYS A 57 2.94 -0.92 -4.34
CA CYS A 57 3.16 0.48 -4.02
C CYS A 57 3.39 0.66 -2.52
N LEU A 58 3.99 1.80 -2.16
CA LEU A 58 4.25 2.20 -0.79
C LEU A 58 3.57 3.54 -0.52
N THR A 59 2.52 3.55 0.30
CA THR A 59 1.86 4.80 0.68
C THR A 59 2.71 5.54 1.70
N LEU A 60 2.95 6.83 1.46
CA LEU A 60 3.73 7.70 2.33
C LEU A 60 3.00 9.02 2.55
N THR A 61 3.17 9.61 3.72
CA THR A 61 2.72 10.98 3.97
C THR A 61 3.56 11.96 3.16
N ARG A 62 3.02 13.15 2.93
CA ARG A 62 3.75 14.24 2.27
C ARG A 62 5.03 14.60 3.03
N GLU A 63 4.97 14.63 4.35
CA GLU A 63 6.14 14.91 5.20
C GLU A 63 7.23 13.86 5.03
N HIS A 64 6.83 12.60 4.95
CA HIS A 64 7.80 11.51 4.78
C HIS A 64 8.45 11.53 3.39
N CYS A 65 7.68 11.81 2.33
CA CYS A 65 8.22 12.04 1.00
C CYS A 65 9.23 13.20 0.98
N LYS A 66 8.92 14.28 1.71
CA LYS A 66 9.82 15.44 1.84
C LYS A 66 11.10 15.06 2.57
N LYS A 67 10.99 14.30 3.67
CA LYS A 67 12.15 13.79 4.43
C LYS A 67 13.09 13.00 3.54
N LEU A 68 12.54 12.14 2.67
CA LEU A 68 13.31 11.31 1.73
C LEU A 68 13.71 12.04 0.45
N LYS A 69 13.31 13.31 0.27
CA LYS A 69 13.53 14.09 -0.95
C LYS A 69 13.00 13.40 -2.21
N LEU A 70 11.81 12.82 -2.12
CA LEU A 70 11.14 12.18 -3.23
C LEU A 70 10.31 13.19 -4.02
N PRO A 71 10.67 13.52 -5.27
CA PRO A 71 9.82 14.33 -6.13
C PRO A 71 8.64 13.50 -6.67
N LEU A 72 7.56 14.16 -7.05
CA LEU A 72 6.53 13.54 -7.85
C LEU A 72 7.10 13.03 -9.19
N MET A 73 6.56 11.93 -9.69
CA MET A 73 6.98 11.35 -10.96
C MET A 73 6.73 12.32 -12.12
N VAL A 74 5.63 13.08 -12.06
CA VAL A 74 5.26 14.09 -13.06
C VAL A 74 4.82 15.39 -12.40
N GLN A 75 5.03 16.52 -13.09
CA GLN A 75 4.53 17.82 -12.64
C GLN A 75 3.06 18.00 -12.97
N ASP A 76 2.67 17.64 -14.19
CA ASP A 76 1.29 17.68 -14.67
C ASP A 76 0.69 16.27 -14.61
N ASN A 77 -0.15 16.02 -13.60
CA ASN A 77 -0.76 14.71 -13.40
C ASN A 77 -2.04 14.57 -14.23
N GLY A 78 -1.96 13.79 -15.30
CA GLY A 78 -3.09 13.47 -16.18
C GLY A 78 -3.90 12.25 -15.77
N ALA A 79 -3.61 11.62 -14.63
CA ALA A 79 -4.35 10.44 -14.18
C ALA A 79 -5.77 10.81 -13.73
N GLN A 80 -6.73 9.96 -14.09
CA GLN A 80 -8.17 10.20 -13.83
C GLN A 80 -8.45 10.50 -12.34
N TYR A 81 -7.80 9.80 -11.43
CA TYR A 81 -7.97 9.98 -9.98
C TYR A 81 -6.84 10.75 -9.33
N ALA A 82 -5.97 11.38 -10.12
CA ALA A 82 -4.84 12.19 -9.68
C ALA A 82 -3.93 11.48 -8.66
N THR A 83 -3.68 10.19 -8.87
CA THR A 83 -2.78 9.40 -8.02
C THR A 83 -1.37 9.98 -8.05
N ASN A 84 -0.86 10.36 -6.89
CA ASN A 84 0.42 11.04 -6.75
C ASN A 84 1.59 10.07 -6.64
N PHE A 85 1.95 9.42 -7.75
CA PHE A 85 3.20 8.67 -7.81
C PHE A 85 4.39 9.60 -7.58
N THR A 86 5.33 9.17 -6.76
CA THR A 86 6.68 9.74 -6.72
C THR A 86 7.55 9.00 -7.73
N VAL A 87 8.82 9.40 -7.84
CA VAL A 87 9.82 8.55 -8.50
C VAL A 87 9.89 7.20 -7.78
N SER A 88 10.15 6.13 -8.52
CA SER A 88 10.38 4.81 -7.93
C SER A 88 11.67 4.78 -7.13
N ILE A 89 11.74 3.90 -6.14
CA ILE A 89 12.86 3.82 -5.20
C ILE A 89 13.42 2.41 -5.06
N GLU A 90 14.67 2.38 -4.58
CA GLU A 90 15.37 1.17 -4.14
C GLU A 90 16.13 1.46 -2.85
N ALA A 91 16.32 0.48 -1.98
CA ALA A 91 17.26 0.62 -0.89
C ALA A 91 18.69 0.78 -1.44
N ALA A 92 19.46 1.72 -0.89
CA ALA A 92 20.83 1.98 -1.36
C ALA A 92 21.77 0.81 -1.12
N THR A 93 21.47 -0.04 -0.12
CA THR A 93 22.28 -1.21 0.26
C THR A 93 21.37 -2.37 0.67
N GLY A 94 21.92 -3.58 0.66
CA GLY A 94 21.21 -4.77 1.13
C GLY A 94 20.26 -5.39 0.12
N VAL A 95 20.35 -5.00 -1.15
CA VAL A 95 19.59 -5.55 -2.26
C VAL A 95 20.49 -6.09 -3.34
N THR A 96 19.95 -6.97 -4.19
CA THR A 96 20.63 -7.46 -5.41
C THR A 96 20.16 -6.62 -6.60
N THR A 97 19.26 -7.15 -7.44
CA THR A 97 18.68 -6.38 -8.55
C THR A 97 17.48 -5.51 -8.15
N GLY A 98 16.96 -5.71 -6.94
CA GLY A 98 15.85 -4.93 -6.38
C GLY A 98 14.45 -5.53 -6.55
N ILE A 99 14.27 -6.50 -7.46
CA ILE A 99 12.93 -7.02 -7.82
C ILE A 99 12.49 -8.21 -6.95
N SER A 100 13.40 -8.96 -6.35
CA SER A 100 13.03 -10.12 -5.53
C SER A 100 12.09 -9.72 -4.38
N ALA A 101 11.33 -10.68 -3.88
CA ALA A 101 10.46 -10.44 -2.72
C ALA A 101 11.27 -9.92 -1.52
N ALA A 102 12.44 -10.49 -1.28
CA ALA A 102 13.35 -10.06 -0.22
C ALA A 102 13.85 -8.63 -0.45
N ASP A 103 14.27 -8.29 -1.66
CA ASP A 103 14.77 -6.96 -2.01
C ASP A 103 13.68 -5.90 -1.86
N ARG A 104 12.47 -6.15 -2.37
CA ARG A 104 11.35 -5.21 -2.26
C ARG A 104 10.90 -5.04 -0.81
N ALA A 105 10.83 -6.10 -0.03
CA ALA A 105 10.53 -6.01 1.41
C ALA A 105 11.59 -5.17 2.15
N HIS A 106 12.87 -5.37 1.83
CA HIS A 106 13.96 -4.59 2.39
C HIS A 106 13.84 -3.10 2.03
N THR A 107 13.56 -2.78 0.77
CA THR A 107 13.35 -1.40 0.32
C THR A 107 12.18 -0.73 1.06
N VAL A 108 11.04 -1.41 1.18
CA VAL A 108 9.87 -0.90 1.92
C VAL A 108 10.23 -0.59 3.36
N ARG A 109 10.84 -1.53 4.08
CA ARG A 109 11.22 -1.33 5.50
C ARG A 109 12.27 -0.25 5.66
N THR A 110 13.25 -0.16 4.77
CA THR A 110 14.27 0.89 4.79
C THR A 110 13.63 2.26 4.65
N ALA A 111 12.70 2.42 3.69
CA ALA A 111 12.04 3.68 3.42
C ALA A 111 11.22 4.22 4.61
N VAL A 112 10.71 3.33 5.47
CA VAL A 112 9.87 3.71 6.63
C VAL A 112 10.58 3.56 7.97
N ASP A 113 11.86 3.24 7.97
CA ASP A 113 12.65 3.23 9.20
C ASP A 113 12.64 4.62 9.85
N PRO A 114 12.39 4.74 11.17
CA PRO A 114 12.39 6.04 11.85
C PRO A 114 13.71 6.81 11.71
N GLN A 115 14.82 6.12 11.51
CA GLN A 115 16.16 6.69 11.32
C GLN A 115 16.56 6.87 9.87
N VAL A 116 15.64 6.65 8.92
CA VAL A 116 15.94 6.75 7.49
C VAL A 116 16.38 8.17 7.11
N LYS A 117 17.37 8.20 6.22
CA LYS A 117 17.90 9.42 5.61
C LYS A 117 17.80 9.30 4.08
N PRO A 118 17.81 10.43 3.35
CA PRO A 118 17.76 10.38 1.89
C PRO A 118 18.80 9.47 1.24
N GLU A 119 20.01 9.41 1.79
CA GLU A 119 21.10 8.58 1.25
C GLU A 119 20.89 7.06 1.43
N HIS A 120 19.91 6.64 2.22
CA HIS A 120 19.55 5.22 2.36
C HIS A 120 18.68 4.72 1.20
N ILE A 121 18.20 5.63 0.36
CA ILE A 121 17.31 5.35 -0.77
C ILE A 121 17.93 5.88 -2.04
N VAL A 122 17.88 5.09 -3.11
CA VAL A 122 18.28 5.50 -4.46
C VAL A 122 17.09 5.49 -5.41
N GLN A 123 17.23 6.16 -6.53
CA GLN A 123 16.23 6.33 -7.58
C GLN A 123 16.89 6.04 -8.94
N PRO A 124 16.18 5.35 -9.88
CA PRO A 124 14.89 4.68 -9.72
C PRO A 124 15.01 3.35 -8.98
N GLY A 125 13.89 2.65 -8.81
CA GLY A 125 13.86 1.33 -8.18
C GLY A 125 12.60 0.55 -8.51
N HIS A 126 12.33 -0.48 -7.72
CA HIS A 126 11.24 -1.43 -7.95
C HIS A 126 10.08 -1.29 -6.95
N ILE A 127 10.14 -0.32 -6.07
CA ILE A 127 9.02 0.10 -5.21
C ILE A 127 8.54 1.47 -5.66
N PHE A 128 7.22 1.64 -5.73
CA PHE A 128 6.54 2.83 -6.24
C PHE A 128 5.85 3.56 -5.08
N PRO A 129 6.48 4.61 -4.52
CA PRO A 129 5.82 5.38 -3.48
C PRO A 129 4.66 6.22 -4.04
N LEU A 130 3.61 6.32 -3.23
CA LEU A 130 2.44 7.16 -3.47
C LEU A 130 2.36 8.20 -2.35
N MET A 131 2.30 9.47 -2.72
CA MET A 131 2.16 10.57 -1.76
C MET A 131 0.70 10.78 -1.41
N ALA A 132 0.34 10.51 -0.15
CA ALA A 132 -1.02 10.74 0.36
C ALA A 132 -1.34 12.23 0.46
N GLN A 133 -2.61 12.57 0.25
CA GLN A 133 -3.10 13.93 0.51
C GLN A 133 -3.13 14.19 2.02
N PRO A 134 -2.75 15.41 2.46
CA PRO A 134 -2.94 15.82 3.84
C PRO A 134 -4.42 15.74 4.23
N GLY A 135 -4.69 15.25 5.45
CA GLY A 135 -6.05 14.98 5.91
C GLY A 135 -6.53 13.55 5.65
N GLY A 136 -5.72 12.73 4.96
CA GLY A 136 -6.01 11.31 4.78
C GLY A 136 -7.29 11.03 4.02
N VAL A 137 -8.01 9.98 4.40
CA VAL A 137 -9.27 9.57 3.74
C VAL A 137 -10.38 10.63 3.81
N LEU A 138 -10.30 11.56 4.76
CA LEU A 138 -11.25 12.69 4.84
C LEU A 138 -11.03 13.71 3.72
N SER A 139 -9.84 13.77 3.15
CA SER A 139 -9.51 14.66 2.02
C SER A 139 -9.62 13.96 0.67
N ARG A 140 -9.20 12.70 0.60
CA ARG A 140 -9.27 11.86 -0.60
C ARG A 140 -9.52 10.41 -0.21
N ALA A 141 -10.67 9.88 -0.61
CA ALA A 141 -11.13 8.54 -0.25
C ALA A 141 -10.45 7.45 -1.13
N GLY A 142 -9.13 7.47 -1.20
CA GLY A 142 -8.33 6.54 -1.98
C GLY A 142 -7.51 5.58 -1.11
N HIS A 143 -7.04 4.49 -1.73
CA HIS A 143 -6.20 3.48 -1.05
C HIS A 143 -4.89 4.06 -0.52
N THR A 144 -4.34 5.07 -1.19
CA THR A 144 -3.12 5.76 -0.74
C THR A 144 -3.31 6.38 0.64
N GLU A 145 -4.36 7.19 0.81
CA GLU A 145 -4.69 7.84 2.07
C GLU A 145 -5.07 6.81 3.13
N ALA A 146 -5.87 5.82 2.75
CA ALA A 146 -6.31 4.75 3.65
C ALA A 146 -5.14 3.94 4.19
N GLY A 147 -4.12 3.65 3.37
CA GLY A 147 -2.91 2.96 3.80
C GLY A 147 -2.17 3.71 4.91
N CYS A 148 -1.97 5.01 4.74
CA CYS A 148 -1.37 5.87 5.76
C CYS A 148 -2.22 5.94 7.04
N ASP A 149 -3.54 6.09 6.89
CA ASP A 149 -4.44 6.19 8.04
C ASP A 149 -4.53 4.88 8.82
N LEU A 150 -4.64 3.73 8.16
CA LEU A 150 -4.63 2.43 8.82
C LEU A 150 -3.33 2.19 9.59
N GLY A 151 -2.18 2.51 9.00
CA GLY A 151 -0.88 2.43 9.68
C GLY A 151 -0.86 3.26 10.96
N ARG A 152 -1.29 4.52 10.87
CA ARG A 152 -1.35 5.43 12.02
C ARG A 152 -2.31 4.94 13.11
N LEU A 153 -3.53 4.54 12.74
CA LEU A 153 -4.54 4.05 13.67
C LEU A 153 -4.12 2.75 14.36
N ALA A 154 -3.31 1.94 13.69
CA ALA A 154 -2.72 0.73 14.26
C ALA A 154 -1.52 1.00 15.19
N GLY A 155 -1.10 2.27 15.34
CA GLY A 155 0.08 2.63 16.14
C GLY A 155 1.41 2.36 15.44
N CYS A 156 1.38 2.16 14.13
CA CYS A 156 2.54 1.97 13.28
C CYS A 156 2.95 3.29 12.60
N MET A 157 4.06 3.27 11.86
CA MET A 157 4.39 4.32 10.91
C MET A 157 3.21 4.55 9.97
N PRO A 158 2.80 5.81 9.67
CA PRO A 158 1.69 6.09 8.76
C PRO A 158 2.08 5.80 7.30
N ALA A 159 2.29 4.54 7.02
CA ALA A 159 2.72 4.01 5.73
C ALA A 159 2.25 2.55 5.58
N ALA A 160 1.90 2.16 4.38
CA ALA A 160 1.49 0.80 4.06
C ALA A 160 2.05 0.36 2.71
N ALA A 161 2.36 -0.93 2.59
CA ALA A 161 2.48 -1.56 1.28
C ALA A 161 1.08 -1.94 0.81
N ILE A 162 0.75 -1.60 -0.42
CA ILE A 162 -0.54 -1.88 -1.05
C ILE A 162 -0.35 -2.48 -2.43
N VAL A 163 -1.32 -3.25 -2.87
CA VAL A 163 -1.33 -3.83 -4.22
C VAL A 163 -2.76 -4.14 -4.62
N GLU A 164 -3.14 -3.79 -5.84
CA GLU A 164 -4.46 -4.10 -6.41
C GLU A 164 -4.62 -5.61 -6.59
N ILE A 165 -5.83 -6.11 -6.37
CA ILE A 165 -6.16 -7.52 -6.58
C ILE A 165 -6.80 -7.70 -7.95
N MET A 166 -6.18 -8.56 -8.77
CA MET A 166 -6.68 -8.99 -10.06
C MET A 166 -7.13 -10.44 -10.02
N ASN A 167 -8.14 -10.76 -10.84
CA ASN A 167 -8.55 -12.12 -11.10
C ASN A 167 -7.48 -12.89 -11.90
N ASP A 168 -7.61 -14.21 -11.95
CA ASP A 168 -6.66 -15.08 -12.67
C ASP A 168 -6.56 -14.77 -14.17
N ASP A 169 -7.63 -14.21 -14.75
CA ASP A 169 -7.67 -13.79 -16.16
C ASP A 169 -7.07 -12.39 -16.41
N GLY A 170 -6.61 -11.72 -15.36
CA GLY A 170 -6.03 -10.37 -15.43
C GLY A 170 -7.05 -9.24 -15.33
N SER A 171 -8.35 -9.52 -15.23
CA SER A 171 -9.35 -8.49 -14.94
C SER A 171 -9.29 -8.05 -13.49
N MET A 172 -9.78 -6.84 -13.20
CA MET A 172 -9.82 -6.36 -11.82
C MET A 172 -10.85 -7.14 -11.01
N ALA A 173 -10.45 -7.60 -9.81
CA ALA A 173 -11.38 -8.23 -8.87
C ALA A 173 -12.37 -7.18 -8.35
N ARG A 174 -13.66 -7.50 -8.41
CA ARG A 174 -14.73 -6.68 -7.88
C ARG A 174 -15.25 -7.32 -6.58
N ARG A 175 -16.16 -6.65 -5.89
CA ARG A 175 -16.60 -7.08 -4.56
C ARG A 175 -16.91 -8.59 -4.45
N PRO A 176 -17.67 -9.23 -5.37
CA PRO A 176 -17.92 -10.68 -5.27
C PRO A 176 -16.64 -11.52 -5.37
N ASP A 177 -15.67 -11.10 -6.18
CA ASP A 177 -14.39 -11.77 -6.33
C ASP A 177 -13.52 -11.57 -5.09
N LEU A 178 -13.54 -10.35 -4.54
CA LEU A 178 -12.79 -9.97 -3.33
C LEU A 178 -13.28 -10.73 -2.10
N GLU A 179 -14.59 -10.93 -1.97
CA GLU A 179 -15.16 -11.75 -0.88
C GLU A 179 -14.68 -13.19 -0.96
N LYS A 180 -14.64 -13.78 -2.16
CA LYS A 180 -14.09 -15.12 -2.39
C LYS A 180 -12.58 -15.19 -2.10
N PHE A 181 -11.84 -14.16 -2.51
CA PHE A 181 -10.41 -14.04 -2.23
C PHE A 181 -10.16 -13.97 -0.71
N ALA A 182 -10.94 -13.16 -0.01
CA ALA A 182 -10.88 -13.02 1.45
C ALA A 182 -11.13 -14.37 2.15
N GLU A 183 -12.17 -15.10 1.73
CA GLU A 183 -12.49 -16.42 2.27
C GLU A 183 -11.37 -17.43 2.00
N LYS A 184 -10.91 -17.51 0.75
CA LYS A 184 -9.85 -18.43 0.33
C LYS A 184 -8.56 -18.25 1.12
N HIS A 185 -8.17 -17.01 1.36
CA HIS A 185 -6.91 -16.67 2.01
C HIS A 185 -7.07 -16.31 3.49
N GLN A 186 -8.27 -16.40 4.04
CA GLN A 186 -8.58 -16.09 5.45
C GLN A 186 -8.15 -14.65 5.82
N LEU A 187 -8.47 -13.70 4.95
CA LEU A 187 -8.20 -12.28 5.15
C LEU A 187 -9.48 -11.55 5.54
N LYS A 188 -9.33 -10.55 6.38
CA LYS A 188 -10.41 -9.60 6.67
C LYS A 188 -10.58 -8.62 5.52
N ILE A 189 -11.82 -8.20 5.29
CA ILE A 189 -12.21 -7.30 4.20
C ILE A 189 -13.12 -6.21 4.72
N GLY A 190 -12.83 -4.97 4.36
CA GLY A 190 -13.62 -3.79 4.71
C GLY A 190 -13.58 -2.73 3.62
N THR A 191 -14.13 -1.56 3.93
CA THR A 191 -14.27 -0.45 3.00
C THR A 191 -13.58 0.82 3.48
N ILE A 192 -13.16 1.67 2.55
CA ILE A 192 -12.69 3.03 2.87
C ILE A 192 -13.82 3.86 3.47
N ALA A 193 -15.06 3.66 3.01
CA ALA A 193 -16.23 4.36 3.55
C ALA A 193 -16.40 4.15 5.06
N ASP A 194 -16.16 2.92 5.54
CA ASP A 194 -16.25 2.62 6.98
C ASP A 194 -15.06 3.17 7.78
N LEU A 195 -13.95 3.51 7.11
CA LEU A 195 -12.79 4.14 7.73
C LEU A 195 -13.00 5.66 7.94
N ILE A 196 -13.83 6.30 7.09
CA ILE A 196 -14.20 7.71 7.18
C ILE A 196 -15.11 7.94 8.39
#